data_e1b18dbda1bc47107ba28738e724e210
#
_entry.id   e1b18dbda1bc47107ba28738e724e210
#
_cell.length_a   1.000
_cell.length_b   1.000
_cell.length_c   1.000
_cell.angle_alpha   90.00
_cell.angle_beta   90.00
_cell.angle_gamma   90.00
#
_symmetry.space_group_name_H-M   'P 1'
#
loop_
_entity.id
_entity.type
_entity.pdbx_description
1 polymer ?
#
loop_
_entity_poly.entity_id
_entity_poly.type
_entity_poly.pdbx_seq_one_letter_code
_entity_poly.pdbx_strand_id
1 'polypeptide(L)'
;SLRLVRSILMLIALLSVIVLWSEIHSAFGFLENISLWDVTSTVQGVESLEPITLGAVLIAILVFIITTQLVRNLPALLELAILQHLDLTPGTGYAITTITKYLLMLIGGLVGFSMIGIEWSKLQWLVAALGVGLGFGLQEIFANFISGLIILFEKPIRIGDTVTIRDLT
;
A
#
# COMPACT_ATOMS: atom_id res chain seq x y z
N SER A 1 -26.28 -1.57 -4.56
CA SER A 1 -26.13 -3.04 -4.67
C SER A 1 -25.55 -3.53 -6.00
N LEU A 2 -25.96 -2.97 -7.16
CA LEU A 2 -25.43 -3.38 -8.48
C LEU A 2 -23.92 -3.11 -8.64
N ARG A 3 -23.40 -2.04 -8.07
CA ARG A 3 -21.94 -1.73 -8.09
C ARG A 3 -21.14 -2.76 -7.32
N LEU A 4 -21.67 -3.25 -6.21
CA LEU A 4 -21.07 -4.29 -5.38
C LEU A 4 -21.01 -5.63 -6.10
N VAL A 5 -22.10 -6.06 -6.69
CA VAL A 5 -22.16 -7.30 -7.48
C VAL A 5 -21.16 -7.24 -8.63
N ARG A 6 -21.06 -6.09 -9.33
CA ARG A 6 -20.11 -5.89 -10.41
C ARG A 6 -18.65 -5.93 -9.91
N SER A 7 -18.37 -5.35 -8.76
CA SER A 7 -17.03 -5.40 -8.14
C SER A 7 -16.64 -6.80 -7.72
N ILE A 8 -17.55 -7.55 -7.10
CA ILE A 8 -17.33 -8.95 -6.72
C ILE A 8 -17.11 -9.82 -7.95
N LEU A 9 -17.93 -9.67 -8.99
CA LEU A 9 -17.76 -10.39 -10.24
C LEU A 9 -16.45 -10.08 -10.93
N MET A 10 -16.01 -8.80 -10.92
CA MET A 10 -14.70 -8.41 -11.45
C MET A 10 -13.55 -9.01 -10.66
N LEU A 11 -13.64 -9.06 -9.32
CA LEU A 11 -12.62 -9.70 -8.49
C LEU A 11 -12.56 -11.21 -8.73
N ILE A 12 -13.70 -11.87 -8.81
CA ILE A 12 -13.77 -13.31 -9.12
C ILE A 12 -13.19 -13.57 -10.52
N ALA A 13 -13.53 -12.77 -11.51
CA ALA A 13 -12.99 -12.88 -12.86
C ALA A 13 -11.47 -12.66 -12.88
N LEU A 14 -10.96 -11.69 -12.16
CA LEU A 14 -9.52 -11.41 -12.02
C LEU A 14 -8.78 -12.56 -11.33
N LEU A 15 -9.31 -13.07 -10.22
CA LEU A 15 -8.74 -14.22 -9.52
C LEU A 15 -8.76 -15.47 -10.41
N SER A 16 -9.85 -15.70 -11.16
CA SER A 16 -9.95 -16.79 -12.12
C SER A 16 -8.91 -16.67 -13.23
N VAL A 17 -8.67 -15.47 -13.74
CA VAL A 17 -7.63 -15.21 -14.75
C VAL A 17 -6.25 -15.52 -14.18
N ILE A 18 -5.95 -15.14 -12.92
CA ILE A 18 -4.67 -15.43 -12.27
C ILE A 18 -4.47 -16.94 -12.09
N VAL A 19 -5.50 -17.65 -11.62
CA VAL A 19 -5.45 -19.11 -11.44
C VAL A 19 -5.28 -19.83 -12.78
N LEU A 20 -6.06 -19.46 -13.80
CA LEU A 20 -5.92 -20.00 -15.15
C LEU A 20 -4.55 -19.67 -15.76
N TRP A 21 -4.02 -18.45 -15.48
CA TRP A 21 -2.69 -18.06 -15.93
C TRP A 21 -1.61 -18.92 -15.29
N SER A 22 -1.74 -19.28 -14.00
CA SER A 22 -0.78 -20.15 -13.33
C SER A 22 -0.75 -21.57 -13.92
N GLU A 23 -1.87 -22.07 -14.40
CA GLU A 23 -1.96 -23.37 -15.09
C GLU A 23 -1.48 -23.30 -16.55
N ILE A 24 -1.72 -22.18 -17.22
CA ILE A 24 -1.33 -21.95 -18.63
C ILE A 24 0.14 -21.52 -18.73
N HIS A 25 0.80 -21.18 -17.62
CA HIS A 25 2.19 -20.72 -17.58
C HIS A 25 3.14 -21.68 -18.31
N SER A 26 2.90 -22.98 -18.22
CA SER A 26 3.67 -23.98 -18.96
C SER A 26 3.45 -23.94 -20.48
N ALA A 27 2.26 -23.50 -20.94
CA ALA A 27 1.95 -23.38 -22.36
C ALA A 27 2.53 -22.08 -22.99
N PHE A 28 2.75 -21.05 -22.20
CA PHE A 28 3.34 -19.77 -22.62
C PHE A 28 4.85 -19.67 -22.33
N GLY A 29 5.53 -20.79 -22.15
CA GLY A 29 6.99 -20.83 -21.95
C GLY A 29 7.79 -20.10 -23.03
N PHE A 30 7.22 -19.87 -24.22
CA PHE A 30 7.84 -19.04 -25.24
C PHE A 30 7.98 -17.57 -24.83
N LEU A 31 7.11 -17.03 -23.95
CA LEU A 31 7.21 -15.67 -23.45
C LEU A 31 8.40 -15.49 -22.51
N GLU A 32 8.83 -16.54 -21.83
CA GLU A 32 10.01 -16.56 -20.99
C GLU A 32 11.31 -16.63 -21.80
N ASN A 33 11.23 -17.06 -23.06
CA ASN A 33 12.39 -17.11 -23.97
C ASN A 33 12.67 -15.76 -24.64
N ILE A 34 11.76 -14.79 -24.57
CA ILE A 34 11.95 -13.45 -25.12
C ILE A 34 12.49 -12.55 -24.03
N SER A 35 13.81 -12.35 -23.98
CA SER A 35 14.45 -11.39 -23.09
C SER A 35 14.37 -9.99 -23.71
N LEU A 36 13.96 -9.01 -22.91
CA LEU A 36 13.85 -7.61 -23.33
C LEU A 36 15.07 -6.81 -22.92
N TRP A 37 15.55 -6.99 -21.70
CA TRP A 37 16.78 -6.40 -21.16
C TRP A 37 17.33 -7.25 -20.03
N ASP A 38 18.58 -7.01 -19.69
CA ASP A 38 19.26 -7.69 -18.59
C ASP A 38 19.37 -6.75 -17.40
N VAL A 39 19.19 -7.31 -16.21
CA VAL A 39 19.33 -6.60 -14.94
C VAL A 39 20.40 -7.29 -14.11
N THR A 40 21.26 -6.50 -13.50
CA THR A 40 22.25 -7.02 -12.57
C THR A 40 21.55 -7.36 -11.25
N SER A 41 21.49 -8.63 -10.88
CA SER A 41 21.04 -9.06 -9.57
C SER A 41 22.22 -9.55 -8.74
N THR A 42 22.27 -9.13 -7.48
CA THR A 42 23.30 -9.56 -6.54
C THR A 42 22.69 -10.55 -5.57
N VAL A 43 22.92 -11.83 -5.79
CA VAL A 43 22.49 -12.90 -4.88
C VAL A 43 23.72 -13.45 -4.17
N GLN A 44 23.73 -13.38 -2.83
CA GLN A 44 24.83 -13.86 -1.97
C GLN A 44 26.22 -13.26 -2.32
N GLY A 45 26.25 -12.00 -2.77
CA GLY A 45 27.52 -11.33 -3.12
C GLY A 45 28.05 -11.67 -4.51
N VAL A 46 27.35 -12.45 -5.29
CA VAL A 46 27.67 -12.74 -6.70
C VAL A 46 26.75 -11.93 -7.59
N GLU A 47 27.34 -11.08 -8.43
CA GLU A 47 26.61 -10.36 -9.46
C GLU A 47 26.28 -11.31 -10.62
N SER A 48 25.01 -11.47 -10.90
CA SER A 48 24.52 -12.23 -12.04
C SER A 48 23.61 -11.35 -12.91
N LEU A 49 23.70 -11.50 -14.22
CA LEU A 49 22.77 -10.87 -15.15
C LEU A 49 21.54 -11.76 -15.25
N GLU A 50 20.40 -11.22 -14.83
CA GLU A 50 19.11 -11.88 -15.03
C GLU A 50 18.34 -11.20 -16.16
N PRO A 51 17.91 -11.95 -17.18
CA PRO A 51 17.13 -11.40 -18.27
C PRO A 51 15.69 -11.12 -17.81
N ILE A 52 15.21 -9.91 -18.05
CA ILE A 52 13.81 -9.58 -17.88
C ILE A 52 13.05 -9.99 -19.13
N THR A 53 12.14 -10.92 -18.96
CA THR A 53 11.38 -11.53 -20.05
C THR A 53 10.12 -10.75 -20.38
N LEU A 54 9.60 -10.95 -21.58
CA LEU A 54 8.28 -10.39 -21.97
C LEU A 54 7.18 -10.85 -21.01
N GLY A 55 7.25 -12.10 -20.53
CA GLY A 55 6.32 -12.63 -19.55
C GLY A 55 6.34 -11.83 -18.24
N ALA A 56 7.51 -11.48 -17.73
CA ALA A 56 7.65 -10.68 -16.51
C ALA A 56 7.01 -9.28 -16.66
N VAL A 57 7.20 -8.64 -17.80
CA VAL A 57 6.60 -7.32 -18.09
C VAL A 57 5.06 -7.43 -18.17
N LEU A 58 4.54 -8.46 -18.83
CA LEU A 58 3.09 -8.68 -18.91
C LEU A 58 2.47 -8.92 -17.52
N ILE A 59 3.14 -9.69 -16.67
CA ILE A 59 2.71 -9.91 -15.28
C ILE A 59 2.76 -8.59 -14.49
N ALA A 60 3.78 -7.77 -14.65
CA ALA A 60 3.87 -6.47 -14.02
C ALA A 60 2.71 -5.55 -14.43
N ILE A 61 2.37 -5.50 -15.71
CA ILE A 61 1.21 -4.76 -16.23
C ILE A 61 -0.07 -5.29 -15.60
N LEU A 62 -0.23 -6.61 -15.52
CA LEU A 62 -1.38 -7.24 -14.88
C LEU A 62 -1.49 -6.85 -13.41
N VAL A 63 -0.38 -6.86 -12.66
CA VAL A 63 -0.33 -6.41 -11.26
C VAL A 63 -0.78 -4.96 -11.12
N PHE A 64 -0.33 -4.06 -11.99
CA PHE A 64 -0.76 -2.66 -11.98
C PHE A 64 -2.26 -2.52 -12.30
N ILE A 65 -2.79 -3.28 -13.25
CA ILE A 65 -4.22 -3.30 -13.57
C ILE A 65 -5.03 -3.78 -12.37
N ILE A 66 -4.62 -4.89 -11.75
CA ILE A 66 -5.28 -5.45 -10.56
C ILE A 66 -5.26 -4.45 -9.41
N THR A 67 -4.11 -3.85 -9.13
CA THR A 67 -3.96 -2.84 -8.08
C THR A 67 -4.90 -1.66 -8.32
N THR A 68 -4.96 -1.15 -9.55
CA THR A 68 -5.85 -0.04 -9.92
C THR A 68 -7.32 -0.41 -9.73
N GLN A 69 -7.72 -1.62 -10.13
CA GLN A 69 -9.10 -2.10 -9.94
C GLN A 69 -9.45 -2.28 -8.47
N LEU A 70 -8.53 -2.85 -7.66
CA LEU A 70 -8.71 -2.99 -6.22
C LEU A 70 -8.88 -1.62 -5.56
N VAL A 71 -8.01 -0.66 -5.87
CA VAL A 71 -8.07 0.69 -5.31
C VAL A 71 -9.38 1.40 -5.68
N ARG A 72 -9.87 1.25 -6.91
CA ARG A 72 -11.15 1.83 -7.35
C ARG A 72 -12.36 1.23 -6.63
N ASN A 73 -12.31 -0.07 -6.35
CA ASN A 73 -13.42 -0.80 -5.72
C ASN A 73 -13.29 -0.89 -4.20
N LEU A 74 -12.17 -0.46 -3.64
CA LEU A 74 -11.87 -0.56 -2.21
C LEU A 74 -12.94 0.06 -1.31
N PRO A 75 -13.51 1.27 -1.58
CA PRO A 75 -14.55 1.83 -0.75
C PRO A 75 -15.75 0.90 -0.58
N ALA A 76 -16.18 0.28 -1.68
CA ALA A 76 -17.31 -0.64 -1.67
C ALA A 76 -16.99 -1.94 -0.91
N LEU A 77 -15.77 -2.46 -1.06
CA LEU A 77 -15.31 -3.67 -0.36
C LEU A 77 -15.17 -3.45 1.14
N LEU A 78 -14.57 -2.32 1.55
CA LEU A 78 -14.42 -1.98 2.97
C LEU A 78 -15.75 -1.70 3.64
N GLU A 79 -16.66 -1.01 2.96
CA GLU A 79 -17.99 -0.75 3.48
C GLU A 79 -18.72 -2.06 3.77
N LEU A 80 -18.62 -3.03 2.86
CA LEU A 80 -19.27 -4.31 2.99
C LEU A 80 -18.61 -5.22 4.05
N ALA A 81 -17.28 -5.22 4.13
CA ALA A 81 -16.57 -6.15 5.00
C ALA A 81 -16.44 -5.67 6.44
N ILE A 82 -16.24 -4.36 6.64
CA ILE A 82 -15.85 -3.82 7.95
C ILE A 82 -16.76 -2.67 8.39
N LEU A 83 -16.97 -1.67 7.53
CA LEU A 83 -17.61 -0.41 7.93
C LEU A 83 -19.09 -0.57 8.29
N GLN A 84 -19.80 -1.54 7.71
CA GLN A 84 -21.19 -1.85 8.06
C GLN A 84 -21.36 -2.40 9.47
N HIS A 85 -20.31 -3.02 10.01
CA HIS A 85 -20.32 -3.68 11.31
C HIS A 85 -19.78 -2.80 12.45
N LEU A 86 -19.23 -1.63 12.09
CA LEU A 86 -18.66 -0.69 13.04
C LEU A 86 -19.45 0.63 12.97
N ASP A 87 -19.89 1.11 14.13
CA ASP A 87 -20.49 2.44 14.27
C ASP A 87 -19.40 3.52 14.18
N LEU A 88 -18.88 3.71 12.97
CA LEU A 88 -17.86 4.71 12.70
C LEU A 88 -18.49 6.01 12.21
N THR A 89 -17.89 7.12 12.62
CA THR A 89 -18.24 8.41 12.02
C THR A 89 -17.85 8.42 10.54
N PRO A 90 -18.58 9.15 9.68
CA PRO A 90 -18.28 9.23 8.24
C PRO A 90 -16.83 9.63 7.94
N GLY A 91 -16.26 10.52 8.76
CA GLY A 91 -14.86 10.96 8.63
C GLY A 91 -13.87 9.84 8.91
N THR A 92 -14.10 9.00 9.90
CA THR A 92 -13.23 7.86 10.22
C THR A 92 -13.27 6.81 9.11
N GLY A 93 -14.43 6.52 8.57
CA GLY A 93 -14.59 5.60 7.45
C GLY A 93 -13.84 6.07 6.20
N TYR A 94 -13.92 7.36 5.89
CA TYR A 94 -13.17 7.96 4.78
C TYR A 94 -11.66 7.90 5.01
N ALA A 95 -11.18 8.18 6.21
CA ALA A 95 -9.76 8.12 6.55
C ALA A 95 -9.20 6.69 6.38
N ILE A 96 -9.89 5.68 6.92
CA ILE A 96 -9.51 4.27 6.78
C ILE A 96 -9.43 3.89 5.31
N THR A 97 -10.44 4.22 4.52
CA THR A 97 -10.48 3.92 3.09
C THR A 97 -9.32 4.57 2.34
N THR A 98 -9.04 5.83 2.64
CA THR A 98 -7.97 6.59 1.98
C THR A 98 -6.59 6.05 2.31
N ILE A 99 -6.31 5.74 3.58
CA ILE A 99 -5.05 5.14 4.02
C ILE A 99 -4.86 3.78 3.36
N THR A 100 -5.89 2.95 3.34
CA THR A 100 -5.83 1.62 2.72
C THR A 100 -5.58 1.72 1.21
N LYS A 101 -6.17 2.70 0.52
CA LYS A 101 -5.87 2.97 -0.90
C LYS A 101 -4.39 3.26 -1.12
N TYR A 102 -3.80 4.15 -0.31
CA TYR A 102 -2.38 4.50 -0.44
C TYR A 102 -1.47 3.31 -0.15
N LEU A 103 -1.79 2.50 0.87
CA LEU A 103 -1.03 1.28 1.16
C LEU A 103 -1.11 0.28 0.01
N LEU A 104 -2.28 0.07 -0.58
CA LEU A 104 -2.44 -0.81 -1.74
C LEU A 104 -1.68 -0.30 -2.96
N MET A 105 -1.71 1.01 -3.24
CA MET A 105 -0.94 1.61 -4.33
C MET A 105 0.56 1.43 -4.10
N LEU A 106 1.03 1.62 -2.88
CA LEU A 106 2.44 1.44 -2.53
C LEU A 106 2.88 -0.01 -2.73
N ILE A 107 2.13 -0.96 -2.16
CA ILE A 107 2.44 -2.39 -2.28
C ILE A 107 2.38 -2.84 -3.74
N GLY A 108 1.31 -2.51 -4.46
CA GLY A 108 1.16 -2.86 -5.88
C GLY A 108 2.25 -2.24 -6.75
N GLY A 109 2.65 -1.01 -6.46
CA GLY A 109 3.76 -0.34 -7.11
C GLY A 109 5.09 -1.05 -6.86
N LEU A 110 5.40 -1.37 -5.61
CA LEU A 110 6.63 -2.07 -5.24
C LEU A 110 6.72 -3.46 -5.90
N VAL A 111 5.63 -4.22 -5.88
CA VAL A 111 5.57 -5.55 -6.51
C VAL A 111 5.73 -5.43 -8.03
N GLY A 112 5.01 -4.52 -8.67
CA GLY A 112 5.10 -4.30 -10.12
C GLY A 112 6.50 -3.87 -10.56
N PHE A 113 7.13 -2.93 -9.85
CA PHE A 113 8.49 -2.48 -10.15
C PHE A 113 9.53 -3.58 -9.89
N SER A 114 9.36 -4.39 -8.85
CA SER A 114 10.22 -5.54 -8.61
C SER A 114 10.18 -6.55 -9.77
N MET A 115 9.03 -6.75 -10.39
CA MET A 115 8.86 -7.69 -11.51
C MET A 115 9.54 -7.24 -12.79
N ILE A 116 9.70 -5.93 -13.02
CA ILE A 116 10.43 -5.39 -14.19
C ILE A 116 11.92 -5.23 -13.96
N GLY A 117 12.44 -5.79 -12.86
CA GLY A 117 13.88 -5.89 -12.60
C GLY A 117 14.49 -4.73 -11.85
N ILE A 118 13.67 -3.88 -11.21
CA ILE A 118 14.19 -2.88 -10.29
C ILE A 118 14.66 -3.60 -9.03
N GLU A 119 15.95 -3.47 -8.72
CA GLU A 119 16.55 -4.11 -7.56
C GLU A 119 15.84 -3.70 -6.26
N TRP A 120 15.64 -4.68 -5.37
CA TRP A 120 15.02 -4.44 -4.09
C TRP A 120 15.73 -3.36 -3.24
N SER A 121 17.05 -3.27 -3.37
CA SER A 121 17.83 -2.22 -2.73
C SER A 121 17.40 -0.81 -3.13
N LYS A 122 17.11 -0.58 -4.42
CA LYS A 122 16.61 0.71 -4.92
C LYS A 122 15.21 1.01 -4.42
N LEU A 123 14.34 -0.02 -4.35
CA LEU A 123 12.99 0.10 -3.78
C LEU A 123 13.03 0.42 -2.29
N GLN A 124 13.96 -0.17 -1.53
CA GLN A 124 14.17 0.15 -0.12
C GLN A 124 14.53 1.63 0.09
N TRP A 125 15.39 2.19 -0.74
CA TRP A 125 15.72 3.61 -0.69
C TRP A 125 14.51 4.51 -0.94
N LEU A 126 13.67 4.13 -1.90
CA LEU A 126 12.42 4.85 -2.18
C LEU A 126 11.47 4.80 -0.96
N VAL A 127 11.28 3.61 -0.37
CA VAL A 127 10.44 3.44 0.83
C VAL A 127 11.01 4.23 2.01
N ALA A 128 12.32 4.20 2.19
CA ALA A 128 12.98 4.98 3.24
C ALA A 128 12.78 6.49 3.04
N ALA A 129 12.94 6.99 1.83
CA ALA A 129 12.70 8.40 1.50
C ALA A 129 11.25 8.82 1.75
N LEU A 130 10.29 7.97 1.36
CA LEU A 130 8.87 8.18 1.67
C LEU A 130 8.62 8.18 3.18
N GLY A 131 9.23 7.25 3.91
CA GLY A 131 9.13 7.16 5.37
C GLY A 131 9.65 8.40 6.07
N VAL A 132 10.79 8.92 5.64
CA VAL A 132 11.35 10.19 6.16
C VAL A 132 10.42 11.36 5.85
N GLY A 133 9.92 11.46 4.61
CA GLY A 133 8.96 12.51 4.23
C GLY A 133 7.67 12.46 5.04
N LEU A 134 7.11 11.27 5.24
CA LEU A 134 5.94 11.07 6.10
C LEU A 134 6.27 11.41 7.56
N GLY A 135 7.45 11.03 8.05
CA GLY A 135 7.89 11.35 9.41
C GLY A 135 7.91 12.85 9.66
N PHE A 136 8.47 13.65 8.75
CA PHE A 136 8.42 15.11 8.82
C PHE A 136 6.99 15.65 8.72
N GLY A 137 6.18 15.09 7.81
CA GLY A 137 4.78 15.51 7.66
C GLY A 137 3.90 15.20 8.88
N LEU A 138 4.25 14.18 9.66
CA LEU A 138 3.53 13.78 10.86
C LEU A 138 4.20 14.25 12.17
N GLN A 139 5.29 15.00 12.10
CA GLN A 139 6.08 15.44 13.25
C GLN A 139 5.22 16.12 14.32
N GLU A 140 4.36 17.02 13.92
CA GLU A 140 3.49 17.77 14.83
C GLU A 140 2.47 16.86 15.52
N ILE A 141 1.92 15.88 14.78
CA ILE A 141 0.98 14.90 15.31
C ILE A 141 1.67 14.04 16.38
N PHE A 142 2.87 13.57 16.13
CA PHE A 142 3.65 12.81 17.09
C PHE A 142 4.02 13.65 18.32
N ALA A 143 4.41 14.91 18.13
CA ALA A 143 4.73 15.81 19.23
C ALA A 143 3.50 16.02 20.14
N ASN A 144 2.34 16.27 19.56
CA ASN A 144 1.09 16.44 20.30
C ASN A 144 0.67 15.15 21.02
N PHE A 145 0.84 14.01 20.38
CA PHE A 145 0.55 12.70 20.98
C PHE A 145 1.44 12.43 22.20
N ILE A 146 2.76 12.64 22.08
CA ILE A 146 3.71 12.47 23.18
C ILE A 146 3.40 13.44 24.32
N SER A 147 3.12 14.72 23.99
CA SER A 147 2.72 15.72 24.99
C SER A 147 1.46 15.30 25.73
N GLY A 148 0.48 14.75 25.01
CA GLY A 148 -0.75 14.21 25.63
C GLY A 148 -0.47 13.05 26.58
N LEU A 149 0.44 12.13 26.20
CA LEU A 149 0.87 11.05 27.08
C LEU A 149 1.56 11.56 28.35
N ILE A 150 2.45 12.55 28.20
CA ILE A 150 3.16 13.16 29.34
C ILE A 150 2.13 13.77 30.31
N ILE A 151 1.18 14.54 29.81
CA ILE A 151 0.10 15.13 30.63
C ILE A 151 -0.70 14.05 31.36
N LEU A 152 -0.99 12.95 30.67
CA LEU A 152 -1.77 11.82 31.26
C LEU A 152 -1.02 11.14 32.40
N PHE A 153 0.30 10.94 32.27
CA PHE A 153 1.13 10.26 33.27
C PHE A 153 1.58 11.18 34.41
N GLU A 154 2.06 12.36 34.09
CA GLU A 154 2.60 13.30 35.09
C GLU A 154 1.51 14.09 35.79
N LYS A 155 0.33 14.24 35.17
CA LYS A 155 -0.80 15.01 35.71
C LYS A 155 -0.35 16.37 36.29
N PRO A 156 0.30 17.22 35.49
CA PRO A 156 0.87 18.50 35.97
C PRO A 156 -0.19 19.46 36.44
N ILE A 157 -1.46 19.27 36.06
CA ILE A 157 -2.63 20.05 36.48
C ILE A 157 -3.68 19.09 37.01
N ARG A 158 -4.17 19.34 38.21
CA ARG A 158 -5.22 18.55 38.87
C ARG A 158 -6.52 19.37 38.96
N ILE A 159 -7.60 18.63 39.12
CA ILE A 159 -8.91 19.26 39.37
C ILE A 159 -8.83 20.07 40.67
N GLY A 160 -9.06 21.38 40.58
CA GLY A 160 -8.96 22.35 41.69
C GLY A 160 -7.74 23.25 41.63
N ASP A 161 -6.80 23.00 40.72
CA ASP A 161 -5.63 23.88 40.52
C ASP A 161 -6.04 25.19 39.85
N THR A 162 -5.48 26.29 40.31
CA THR A 162 -5.70 27.61 39.71
C THR A 162 -4.64 27.85 38.64
N VAL A 163 -5.06 27.96 37.40
CA VAL A 163 -4.18 28.21 36.26
C VAL A 163 -4.22 29.71 35.89
N THR A 164 -3.08 30.39 35.95
CA THR A 164 -2.95 31.77 35.49
C THR A 164 -2.45 31.77 34.06
N ILE A 165 -3.28 32.17 33.13
CA ILE A 165 -2.90 32.41 31.75
C ILE A 165 -2.43 33.86 31.65
N ARG A 166 -1.14 34.06 31.38
CA ARG A 166 -0.61 35.41 31.13
C ARG A 166 -1.12 35.92 29.79
N ASP A 167 -1.71 37.11 29.84
CA ASP A 167 -2.07 38.00 28.75
C ASP A 167 -3.02 37.46 27.68
N LEU A 168 -4.29 37.42 28.04
CA LEU A 168 -5.37 37.72 27.12
C LEU A 168 -5.56 39.25 27.12
N THR A 169 -4.88 39.96 26.23
CA THR A 169 -5.30 41.26 25.73
C THR A 169 -5.93 41.10 24.38
#